data_79fd51ff5b4709cc23884ab1c6f1110c
#
_entry.id   79fd51ff5b4709cc23884ab1c6f1110c
#
_cell.length_a   1.000
_cell.length_b   1.000
_cell.length_c   1.000
_cell.angle_alpha   90.00
_cell.angle_beta   90.00
_cell.angle_gamma   90.00
#
_symmetry.space_group_name_H-M   'P 1'
#
loop_
_entity.id
_entity.type
_entity.pdbx_description
1 polymer ?
#
loop_
_entity_poly.entity_id
_entity_poly.type
_entity_poly.pdbx_seq_one_letter_code
_entity_poly.pdbx_strand_id
1 'polypeptide(L)'
;MFLSIRDLYVNYGKFEVLKGVSMEIEEGKISLLLGANGSGKSTLLKTISGLNRPLSGSIWFQETRLNGMASYDILRLGVAQILEGRRIFPHMTVVENLELGAYSRRNKREIAREIEAMCERFPILGKKRKEQSSNLSGGEQQTLVIALALMTKAKLLLMDEPSQGLSPLLVNEVADTITGLNKDGLSIVLVEHNLRLGLSIADQVYVLENGKIAFDASSKDLSGVEYAQKIYLGG
;
A
#
# COMPACT_ATOMS: atom_id res chain seq x y z
N MET A 1 -9.70 -0.08 17.28
CA MET A 1 -9.90 0.09 15.82
C MET A 1 -8.60 0.59 15.25
N PHE A 2 -8.08 -0.01 14.17
CA PHE A 2 -6.74 0.35 13.68
C PHE A 2 -6.80 1.47 12.63
N LEU A 3 -7.55 1.27 11.51
CA LEU A 3 -7.90 2.36 10.60
C LEU A 3 -9.42 2.32 10.38
N SER A 4 -10.09 3.48 10.53
CA SER A 4 -11.55 3.62 10.30
C SER A 4 -11.81 4.78 9.37
N ILE A 5 -12.61 4.53 8.35
CA ILE A 5 -13.09 5.51 7.38
C ILE A 5 -14.60 5.53 7.48
N ARG A 6 -15.19 6.74 7.61
CA ARG A 6 -16.64 6.91 7.74
C ARG A 6 -17.14 8.02 6.83
N ASP A 7 -18.13 7.67 6.00
CA ASP A 7 -18.84 8.55 5.09
C ASP A 7 -17.93 9.50 4.29
N LEU A 8 -16.84 8.91 3.73
CA LEU A 8 -15.79 9.67 3.07
C LEU A 8 -16.22 10.11 1.67
N TYR A 9 -16.23 11.43 1.44
CA TYR A 9 -16.47 12.04 0.13
C TYR A 9 -15.20 12.73 -0.37
N VAL A 10 -14.85 12.49 -1.62
CA VAL A 10 -13.69 13.12 -2.27
C VAL A 10 -14.04 13.54 -3.69
N ASN A 11 -13.71 14.79 -4.01
CA ASN A 11 -13.96 15.38 -5.33
C ASN A 11 -12.65 15.83 -5.99
N TYR A 12 -12.60 15.74 -7.33
CA TYR A 12 -11.65 16.47 -8.15
C TYR A 12 -12.39 17.54 -8.96
N GLY A 13 -12.32 18.77 -8.47
CA GLY A 13 -13.16 19.86 -8.98
C GLY A 13 -14.64 19.55 -8.81
N LYS A 14 -15.38 19.40 -9.93
CA LYS A 14 -16.81 19.07 -9.91
C LYS A 14 -17.10 17.56 -9.93
N PHE A 15 -16.07 16.72 -10.12
CA PHE A 15 -16.26 15.28 -10.21
C PHE A 15 -16.15 14.64 -8.84
N GLU A 16 -17.24 14.03 -8.39
CA GLU A 16 -17.28 13.26 -7.16
C GLU A 16 -16.73 11.85 -7.43
N VAL A 17 -15.58 11.53 -6.80
CA VAL A 17 -14.88 10.27 -6.99
C VAL A 17 -15.18 9.27 -5.89
N LEU A 18 -15.20 9.73 -4.61
CA LEU A 18 -15.66 8.90 -3.50
C LEU A 18 -16.95 9.47 -2.95
N LYS A 19 -17.91 8.58 -2.69
CA LYS A 19 -19.31 8.92 -2.45
C LYS A 19 -19.84 8.23 -1.19
N GLY A 20 -19.33 8.64 -0.01
CA GLY A 20 -19.73 8.05 1.27
C GLY A 20 -19.07 6.71 1.52
N VAL A 21 -17.76 6.59 1.23
CA VAL A 21 -16.99 5.38 1.51
C VAL A 21 -16.84 5.19 3.01
N SER A 22 -17.23 4.01 3.50
CA SER A 22 -17.01 3.57 4.87
C SER A 22 -16.35 2.21 4.86
N MET A 23 -15.23 2.05 5.60
CA MET A 23 -14.50 0.79 5.72
C MET A 23 -13.63 0.77 6.99
N GLU A 24 -13.32 -0.42 7.46
CA GLU A 24 -12.52 -0.63 8.66
C GLU A 24 -11.39 -1.60 8.37
N ILE A 25 -10.19 -1.26 8.81
CA ILE A 25 -8.99 -2.09 8.66
C ILE A 25 -8.57 -2.56 10.05
N GLU A 26 -8.41 -3.85 10.20
CA GLU A 26 -7.90 -4.48 11.40
C GLU A 26 -6.37 -4.45 11.45
N GLU A 27 -5.81 -4.36 12.66
CA GLU A 27 -4.37 -4.45 12.87
C GLU A 27 -3.83 -5.84 12.52
N GLY A 28 -2.67 -5.89 11.86
CA GLY A 28 -2.01 -7.14 11.47
C GLY A 28 -2.74 -7.91 10.38
N LYS A 29 -3.62 -7.27 9.59
CA LYS A 29 -4.37 -7.90 8.51
C LYS A 29 -4.00 -7.32 7.15
N ILE A 30 -4.20 -8.13 6.11
CA ILE A 30 -4.16 -7.71 4.71
C ILE A 30 -5.61 -7.47 4.26
N SER A 31 -5.94 -6.20 3.98
CA SER A 31 -7.22 -5.80 3.41
C SER A 31 -7.05 -5.50 1.93
N LEU A 32 -7.70 -6.29 1.09
CA LEU A 32 -7.69 -6.15 -0.36
C LEU A 32 -8.80 -5.20 -0.80
N LEU A 33 -8.46 -4.20 -1.61
CA LEU A 33 -9.39 -3.29 -2.24
C LEU A 33 -9.45 -3.55 -3.74
N LEU A 34 -10.54 -4.13 -4.18
CA LEU A 34 -10.86 -4.42 -5.58
C LEU A 34 -11.75 -3.35 -6.19
N GLY A 35 -11.79 -3.28 -7.51
CA GLY A 35 -12.69 -2.41 -8.27
C GLY A 35 -12.15 -2.12 -9.67
N ALA A 36 -13.03 -1.75 -10.58
CA ALA A 36 -12.67 -1.38 -11.94
C ALA A 36 -11.73 -0.15 -11.99
N ASN A 37 -11.09 0.09 -13.13
CA ASN A 37 -10.33 1.31 -13.36
C ASN A 37 -11.25 2.54 -13.21
N GLY A 38 -10.79 3.55 -12.51
CA GLY A 38 -11.59 4.75 -12.22
C GLY A 38 -12.61 4.60 -11.10
N SER A 39 -12.71 3.46 -10.40
CA SER A 39 -13.65 3.30 -9.28
C SER A 39 -13.30 4.15 -8.04
N GLY A 40 -12.05 4.65 -7.93
CA GLY A 40 -11.61 5.52 -6.85
C GLY A 40 -10.56 4.91 -5.90
N LYS A 41 -10.03 3.70 -6.17
CA LYS A 41 -9.06 2.99 -5.31
C LYS A 41 -7.84 3.84 -4.96
N SER A 42 -7.10 4.30 -5.97
CA SER A 42 -5.91 5.16 -5.75
C SER A 42 -6.26 6.49 -5.09
N THR A 43 -7.47 7.03 -5.35
CA THR A 43 -7.99 8.22 -4.67
C THR A 43 -8.18 7.96 -3.19
N LEU A 44 -8.74 6.80 -2.83
CA LEU A 44 -8.91 6.40 -1.42
C LEU A 44 -7.57 6.30 -0.72
N LEU A 45 -6.60 5.55 -1.29
CA LEU A 45 -5.26 5.44 -0.71
C LEU A 45 -4.57 6.80 -0.54
N LYS A 46 -4.63 7.68 -1.58
CA LYS A 46 -4.07 9.03 -1.53
C LYS A 46 -4.77 9.91 -0.48
N THR A 47 -6.04 9.67 -0.20
CA THR A 47 -6.77 10.44 0.83
C THR A 47 -6.39 9.97 2.23
N ILE A 48 -6.20 8.66 2.44
CA ILE A 48 -5.71 8.10 3.71
C ILE A 48 -4.30 8.65 4.01
N SER A 49 -3.42 8.70 3.01
CA SER A 49 -2.04 9.19 3.17
C SER A 49 -1.90 10.71 3.21
N GLY A 50 -3.01 11.47 3.10
CA GLY A 50 -3.02 12.94 3.14
C GLY A 50 -2.52 13.62 1.86
N LEU A 51 -2.36 12.89 0.76
CA LEU A 51 -2.04 13.46 -0.55
C LEU A 51 -3.27 14.12 -1.20
N ASN A 52 -4.48 13.68 -0.83
CA ASN A 52 -5.74 14.30 -1.20
C ASN A 52 -6.50 14.73 0.06
N ARG A 53 -7.27 15.80 -0.05
CA ARG A 53 -8.14 16.25 1.03
C ARG A 53 -9.58 15.76 0.80
N PRO A 54 -10.21 15.14 1.80
CA PRO A 54 -11.63 14.80 1.69
C PRO A 54 -12.50 16.04 1.73
N LEU A 55 -13.65 15.97 1.03
CA LEU A 55 -14.70 16.98 1.09
C LEU A 55 -15.45 16.90 2.42
N SER A 56 -15.81 15.68 2.82
CA SER A 56 -16.49 15.39 4.09
C SER A 56 -16.17 13.95 4.55
N GLY A 57 -16.72 13.57 5.71
CA GLY A 57 -16.44 12.29 6.35
C GLY A 57 -15.24 12.35 7.28
N SER A 58 -14.76 11.20 7.72
CA SER A 58 -13.63 11.13 8.64
C SER A 58 -12.75 9.91 8.39
N ILE A 59 -11.45 10.09 8.64
CA ILE A 59 -10.43 9.03 8.62
C ILE A 59 -9.73 9.06 9.97
N TRP A 60 -9.70 7.92 10.64
CA TRP A 60 -9.06 7.75 11.93
C TRP A 60 -8.03 6.63 11.85
N PHE A 61 -6.82 6.91 12.26
CA PHE A 61 -5.76 5.92 12.43
C PHE A 61 -5.45 5.81 13.92
N GLN A 62 -5.78 4.63 14.48
CA GLN A 62 -5.80 4.43 15.91
C GLN A 62 -6.72 5.51 16.57
N GLU A 63 -6.18 6.34 17.46
CA GLU A 63 -6.93 7.42 18.13
C GLU A 63 -6.77 8.78 17.46
N THR A 64 -6.04 8.85 16.33
CA THR A 64 -5.71 10.11 15.65
C THR A 64 -6.56 10.31 14.41
N ARG A 65 -7.22 11.46 14.29
CA ARG A 65 -7.94 11.86 13.09
C ARG A 65 -6.96 12.38 12.05
N LEU A 66 -6.96 11.78 10.85
CA LEU A 66 -6.02 12.14 9.78
C LEU A 66 -6.48 13.30 8.92
N ASN A 67 -7.79 13.65 8.93
CA ASN A 67 -8.32 14.71 8.09
C ASN A 67 -7.58 16.03 8.30
N GLY A 68 -7.07 16.60 7.20
CA GLY A 68 -6.38 17.89 7.23
C GLY A 68 -4.91 17.84 7.67
N MET A 69 -4.42 16.69 8.10
CA MET A 69 -2.99 16.50 8.40
C MET A 69 -2.16 16.53 7.10
N ALA A 70 -0.93 16.99 7.20
CA ALA A 70 0.02 16.89 6.10
C ALA A 70 0.51 15.44 5.94
N SER A 71 0.79 15.02 4.70
CA SER A 71 1.22 13.64 4.40
C SER A 71 2.47 13.20 5.18
N TYR A 72 3.41 14.11 5.42
CA TYR A 72 4.61 13.82 6.22
C TYR A 72 4.31 13.58 7.71
N ASP A 73 3.26 14.18 8.27
CA ASP A 73 2.83 13.91 9.65
C ASP A 73 2.09 12.58 9.74
N ILE A 74 1.27 12.25 8.74
CA ILE A 74 0.62 10.94 8.62
C ILE A 74 1.68 9.82 8.50
N LEU A 75 2.74 10.06 7.72
CA LEU A 75 3.87 9.13 7.64
C LEU A 75 4.54 8.93 9.01
N ARG A 76 4.73 9.99 9.78
CA ARG A 76 5.31 9.90 11.15
C ARG A 76 4.44 9.14 12.14
N LEU A 77 3.12 9.11 11.94
CA LEU A 77 2.20 8.26 12.72
C LEU A 77 2.37 6.77 12.39
N GLY A 78 2.99 6.46 11.25
CA GLY A 78 3.23 5.09 10.79
C GLY A 78 2.35 4.65 9.63
N VAL A 79 1.74 5.56 8.87
CA VAL A 79 1.01 5.25 7.63
C VAL A 79 1.87 5.61 6.44
N ALA A 80 2.40 4.61 5.73
CA ALA A 80 3.19 4.80 4.50
C ALA A 80 2.41 4.34 3.28
N GLN A 81 2.70 4.94 2.12
CA GLN A 81 2.08 4.57 0.85
C GLN A 81 3.14 4.26 -0.21
N ILE A 82 3.01 3.11 -0.84
CA ILE A 82 3.66 2.77 -2.11
C ILE A 82 2.69 3.17 -3.22
N LEU A 83 3.10 4.16 -4.01
CA LEU A 83 2.34 4.65 -5.16
C LEU A 83 2.58 3.75 -6.38
N GLU A 84 1.62 3.69 -7.27
CA GLU A 84 1.76 3.07 -8.58
C GLU A 84 3.00 3.60 -9.33
N GLY A 85 3.70 2.72 -10.07
CA GLY A 85 4.78 3.08 -10.99
C GLY A 85 6.17 3.16 -10.38
N ARG A 86 6.46 2.38 -9.33
CA ARG A 86 7.82 2.17 -8.78
C ARG A 86 8.60 3.48 -8.56
N ARG A 87 8.11 4.33 -7.65
CA ARG A 87 8.68 5.65 -7.37
C ARG A 87 10.00 5.54 -6.59
N ILE A 88 11.10 5.36 -7.32
CA ILE A 88 12.48 5.36 -6.82
C ILE A 88 13.22 6.58 -7.37
N PHE A 89 14.40 6.88 -6.82
CA PHE A 89 15.31 7.90 -7.31
C PHE A 89 16.35 7.23 -8.24
N PRO A 90 16.15 7.25 -9.57
CA PRO A 90 16.86 6.39 -10.51
C PRO A 90 18.37 6.66 -10.56
N HIS A 91 18.81 7.88 -10.33
CA HIS A 91 20.23 8.29 -10.34
C HIS A 91 20.95 8.10 -9.00
N MET A 92 20.22 7.70 -7.97
CA MET A 92 20.78 7.35 -6.67
C MET A 92 21.05 5.85 -6.60
N THR A 93 22.04 5.48 -5.81
CA THR A 93 22.32 4.07 -5.51
C THR A 93 21.20 3.44 -4.70
N VAL A 94 21.18 2.11 -4.61
CA VAL A 94 20.23 1.36 -3.76
C VAL A 94 20.31 1.86 -2.31
N VAL A 95 21.53 2.01 -1.75
CA VAL A 95 21.70 2.47 -0.36
C VAL A 95 21.19 3.90 -0.17
N GLU A 96 21.51 4.80 -1.08
CA GLU A 96 21.00 6.18 -1.01
C GLU A 96 19.48 6.26 -1.08
N ASN A 97 18.84 5.41 -1.89
CA ASN A 97 17.38 5.30 -1.89
C ASN A 97 16.86 4.83 -0.51
N LEU A 98 17.47 3.79 0.10
CA LEU A 98 17.08 3.32 1.43
C LEU A 98 17.27 4.40 2.50
N GLU A 99 18.36 5.18 2.45
CA GLU A 99 18.58 6.32 3.35
C GLU A 99 17.47 7.36 3.24
N LEU A 100 16.97 7.64 2.03
CA LEU A 100 15.84 8.55 1.82
C LEU A 100 14.54 8.03 2.46
N GLY A 101 14.31 6.72 2.50
CA GLY A 101 13.18 6.15 3.26
C GLY A 101 13.21 6.50 4.75
N ALA A 102 14.39 6.76 5.30
CA ALA A 102 14.59 7.16 6.69
C ALA A 102 14.79 8.68 6.88
N TYR A 103 14.50 9.52 5.88
CA TYR A 103 14.83 10.96 5.88
C TYR A 103 14.28 11.74 7.08
N SER A 104 13.14 11.32 7.65
CA SER A 104 12.52 11.95 8.82
C SER A 104 13.20 11.60 10.15
N ARG A 105 14.15 10.68 10.15
CA ARG A 105 14.81 10.10 11.32
C ARG A 105 16.20 10.67 11.48
N ARG A 106 16.69 10.80 12.73
CA ARG A 106 17.96 11.48 13.03
C ARG A 106 19.08 10.54 13.45
N ASN A 107 18.76 9.33 13.89
CA ASN A 107 19.75 8.40 14.42
C ASN A 107 20.48 7.66 13.28
N LYS A 108 21.60 8.19 12.82
CA LYS A 108 22.40 7.62 11.72
C LYS A 108 22.87 6.17 11.99
N ARG A 109 23.19 5.83 13.26
CA ARG A 109 23.64 4.46 13.59
C ARG A 109 22.50 3.46 13.47
N GLU A 110 21.31 3.83 13.88
CA GLU A 110 20.09 3.01 13.73
C GLU A 110 19.73 2.85 12.26
N ILE A 111 19.74 3.93 11.48
CA ILE A 111 19.48 3.91 10.04
C ILE A 111 20.46 2.96 9.33
N ALA A 112 21.76 3.06 9.62
CA ALA A 112 22.76 2.17 9.02
C ALA A 112 22.50 0.69 9.34
N ARG A 113 22.13 0.36 10.59
CA ARG A 113 21.78 -1.03 10.97
C ARG A 113 20.53 -1.52 10.22
N GLU A 114 19.54 -0.66 10.02
CA GLU A 114 18.33 -1.02 9.30
C GLU A 114 18.58 -1.20 7.80
N ILE A 115 19.47 -0.42 7.20
CA ILE A 115 19.90 -0.63 5.82
C ILE A 115 20.56 -2.01 5.68
N GLU A 116 21.44 -2.41 6.61
CA GLU A 116 22.01 -3.76 6.60
C GLU A 116 20.90 -4.82 6.74
N ALA A 117 19.96 -4.64 7.66
CA ALA A 117 18.81 -5.54 7.82
C ALA A 117 17.94 -5.63 6.55
N MET A 118 17.74 -4.51 5.81
CA MET A 118 17.06 -4.53 4.51
C MET A 118 17.86 -5.29 3.46
N CYS A 119 19.21 -5.15 3.45
CA CYS A 119 20.08 -5.89 2.56
C CYS A 119 20.13 -7.42 2.87
N GLU A 120 19.98 -7.78 4.14
CA GLU A 120 19.87 -9.19 4.56
C GLU A 120 18.49 -9.76 4.20
N ARG A 121 17.42 -9.02 4.45
CA ARG A 121 16.04 -9.40 4.11
C ARG A 121 15.83 -9.52 2.60
N PHE A 122 16.43 -8.64 1.83
CA PHE A 122 16.37 -8.59 0.37
C PHE A 122 17.78 -8.74 -0.22
N PRO A 123 18.30 -9.98 -0.36
CA PRO A 123 19.71 -10.22 -0.75
C PRO A 123 20.12 -9.55 -2.07
N ILE A 124 19.17 -9.37 -2.99
CA ILE A 124 19.43 -8.67 -4.25
C ILE A 124 19.82 -7.22 -4.06
N LEU A 125 19.20 -6.54 -3.08
CA LEU A 125 19.54 -5.15 -2.74
C LEU A 125 20.94 -5.07 -2.11
N GLY A 126 21.29 -6.06 -1.28
CA GLY A 126 22.61 -6.18 -0.70
C GLY A 126 23.72 -6.37 -1.77
N LYS A 127 23.48 -7.24 -2.76
CA LYS A 127 24.38 -7.47 -3.89
C LYS A 127 24.60 -6.23 -4.75
N LYS A 128 23.54 -5.43 -4.95
CA LYS A 128 23.53 -4.24 -5.83
C LYS A 128 23.56 -2.92 -5.06
N ARG A 129 23.98 -2.94 -3.79
CA ARG A 129 23.89 -1.78 -2.87
C ARG A 129 24.52 -0.48 -3.38
N LYS A 130 25.57 -0.58 -4.20
CA LYS A 130 26.30 0.56 -4.79
C LYS A 130 25.90 0.84 -6.24
N GLU A 131 25.03 0.06 -6.84
CA GLU A 131 24.53 0.29 -8.19
C GLU A 131 23.48 1.39 -8.19
N GLN A 132 23.43 2.17 -9.25
CA GLN A 132 22.31 3.10 -9.48
C GLN A 132 21.01 2.32 -9.66
N SER A 133 19.94 2.79 -9.04
CA SER A 133 18.65 2.08 -9.06
C SER A 133 17.98 2.05 -10.43
N SER A 134 18.41 2.92 -11.37
CA SER A 134 18.04 2.81 -12.79
C SER A 134 18.50 1.51 -13.45
N ASN A 135 19.56 0.88 -12.94
CA ASN A 135 20.13 -0.37 -13.50
C ASN A 135 19.42 -1.62 -12.97
N LEU A 136 18.48 -1.47 -12.03
CA LEU A 136 17.70 -2.56 -11.49
C LEU A 136 16.63 -3.01 -12.49
N SER A 137 16.37 -4.31 -12.56
CA SER A 137 15.20 -4.87 -13.25
C SER A 137 13.89 -4.41 -12.58
N GLY A 138 12.76 -4.53 -13.28
CA GLY A 138 11.46 -4.11 -12.73
C GLY A 138 11.10 -4.78 -11.39
N GLY A 139 11.42 -6.06 -11.20
CA GLY A 139 11.21 -6.76 -9.94
C GLY A 139 12.14 -6.26 -8.83
N GLU A 140 13.42 -6.02 -9.15
CA GLU A 140 14.39 -5.46 -8.21
C GLU A 140 14.03 -4.03 -7.78
N GLN A 141 13.51 -3.22 -8.73
CA GLN A 141 12.97 -1.89 -8.41
C GLN A 141 11.75 -1.98 -7.48
N GLN A 142 10.86 -2.95 -7.71
CA GLN A 142 9.72 -3.18 -6.83
C GLN A 142 10.16 -3.58 -5.43
N THR A 143 11.16 -4.46 -5.32
CA THR A 143 11.78 -4.83 -4.04
C THR A 143 12.37 -3.60 -3.33
N LEU A 144 13.06 -2.73 -4.07
CA LEU A 144 13.61 -1.50 -3.51
C LEU A 144 12.52 -0.55 -3.00
N VAL A 145 11.41 -0.38 -3.74
CA VAL A 145 10.27 0.44 -3.30
C VAL A 145 9.67 -0.08 -1.99
N ILE A 146 9.52 -1.40 -1.87
CA ILE A 146 9.03 -2.02 -0.63
C ILE A 146 10.01 -1.77 0.52
N ALA A 147 11.31 -2.02 0.30
CA ALA A 147 12.34 -1.79 1.30
C ALA A 147 12.41 -0.32 1.75
N LEU A 148 12.28 0.64 0.80
CA LEU A 148 12.23 2.06 1.08
C LEU A 148 11.02 2.42 1.98
N ALA A 149 9.85 1.83 1.71
CA ALA A 149 8.68 2.02 2.55
C ALA A 149 8.89 1.45 3.97
N LEU A 150 9.58 0.31 4.11
CA LEU A 150 9.90 -0.28 5.42
C LEU A 150 10.87 0.58 6.24
N MET A 151 11.79 1.30 5.59
CA MET A 151 12.69 2.24 6.27
C MET A 151 11.94 3.38 7.00
N THR A 152 10.67 3.63 6.66
CA THR A 152 9.81 4.60 7.36
C THR A 152 9.31 4.12 8.72
N LYS A 153 9.47 2.82 9.06
CA LYS A 153 8.86 2.14 10.23
C LYS A 153 7.33 2.20 10.22
N ALA A 154 6.73 1.99 9.04
CA ALA A 154 5.29 1.97 8.91
C ALA A 154 4.64 0.88 9.78
N LYS A 155 3.47 1.20 10.35
CA LYS A 155 2.54 0.27 11.00
C LYS A 155 1.44 -0.18 10.03
N LEU A 156 1.11 0.71 9.09
CA LEU A 156 0.16 0.49 8.00
C LEU A 156 0.83 0.84 6.68
N LEU A 157 0.84 -0.11 5.74
CA LEU A 157 1.36 0.08 4.40
C LEU A 157 0.21 0.05 3.40
N LEU A 158 0.04 1.15 2.68
CA LEU A 158 -0.91 1.28 1.57
C LEU A 158 -0.16 0.96 0.28
N MET A 159 -0.59 -0.07 -0.45
CA MET A 159 0.07 -0.52 -1.68
C MET A 159 -0.86 -0.37 -2.88
N ASP A 160 -0.46 0.44 -3.85
CA ASP A 160 -1.24 0.71 -5.07
C ASP A 160 -0.62 -0.06 -6.24
N GLU A 161 -1.23 -1.19 -6.60
CA GLU A 161 -0.87 -2.09 -7.70
C GLU A 161 0.60 -2.53 -7.71
N PRO A 162 1.12 -3.11 -6.62
CA PRO A 162 2.54 -3.44 -6.50
C PRO A 162 3.01 -4.52 -7.49
N SER A 163 2.12 -5.33 -8.06
CA SER A 163 2.45 -6.37 -9.04
C SER A 163 2.39 -5.91 -10.50
N GLN A 164 1.96 -4.66 -10.75
CA GLN A 164 1.73 -4.15 -12.10
C GLN A 164 2.99 -4.21 -12.99
N GLY A 165 2.83 -4.79 -14.19
CA GLY A 165 3.90 -4.88 -15.19
C GLY A 165 5.04 -5.82 -14.80
N LEU A 166 4.80 -6.75 -13.88
CA LEU A 166 5.73 -7.83 -13.52
C LEU A 166 5.39 -9.12 -14.25
N SER A 167 6.41 -9.97 -14.44
CA SER A 167 6.21 -11.34 -14.93
C SER A 167 5.49 -12.21 -13.87
N PRO A 168 4.82 -13.30 -14.25
CA PRO A 168 4.12 -14.17 -13.29
C PRO A 168 5.00 -14.67 -12.13
N LEU A 169 6.27 -14.94 -12.38
CA LEU A 169 7.22 -15.35 -11.36
C LEU A 169 7.43 -14.23 -10.32
N LEU A 170 7.68 -13.00 -10.78
CA LEU A 170 7.88 -11.84 -9.92
C LEU A 170 6.60 -11.43 -9.17
N VAL A 171 5.44 -11.67 -9.75
CA VAL A 171 4.14 -11.48 -9.07
C VAL A 171 4.06 -12.37 -7.82
N ASN A 172 4.46 -13.64 -7.92
CA ASN A 172 4.49 -14.54 -6.76
C ASN A 172 5.51 -14.09 -5.70
N GLU A 173 6.70 -13.63 -6.12
CA GLU A 173 7.70 -13.09 -5.19
C GLU A 173 7.19 -11.85 -4.43
N VAL A 174 6.42 -10.98 -5.09
CA VAL A 174 5.75 -9.84 -4.44
C VAL A 174 4.70 -10.34 -3.43
N ALA A 175 3.89 -11.35 -3.79
CA ALA A 175 2.91 -11.94 -2.88
C ALA A 175 3.57 -12.55 -1.63
N ASP A 176 4.66 -13.30 -1.81
CA ASP A 176 5.43 -13.89 -0.72
C ASP A 176 6.03 -12.80 0.19
N THR A 177 6.53 -11.72 -0.42
CA THR A 177 7.05 -10.56 0.31
C THR A 177 5.96 -9.92 1.15
N ILE A 178 4.79 -9.62 0.57
CA ILE A 178 3.65 -9.00 1.27
C ILE A 178 3.18 -9.89 2.42
N THR A 179 3.05 -11.20 2.18
CA THR A 179 2.66 -12.18 3.21
C THR A 179 3.70 -12.24 4.34
N GLY A 180 4.99 -12.22 4.00
CA GLY A 180 6.07 -12.19 4.98
C GLY A 180 6.05 -10.94 5.85
N LEU A 181 5.82 -9.77 5.25
CA LEU A 181 5.68 -8.50 5.97
C LEU A 181 4.49 -8.50 6.93
N ASN A 182 3.37 -9.06 6.49
CA ASN A 182 2.19 -9.17 7.33
C ASN A 182 2.40 -10.13 8.52
N LYS A 183 3.08 -11.27 8.30
CA LYS A 183 3.48 -12.19 9.40
C LYS A 183 4.38 -11.53 10.44
N ASP A 184 5.16 -10.53 10.03
CA ASP A 184 5.98 -9.70 10.94
C ASP A 184 5.15 -8.62 11.66
N GLY A 185 3.82 -8.60 11.48
CA GLY A 185 2.89 -7.71 12.16
C GLY A 185 2.52 -6.44 11.39
N LEU A 186 2.98 -6.26 10.14
CA LEU A 186 2.62 -5.09 9.33
C LEU A 186 1.18 -5.23 8.82
N SER A 187 0.36 -4.20 9.05
CA SER A 187 -0.98 -4.11 8.47
C SER A 187 -0.88 -3.57 7.04
N ILE A 188 -1.68 -4.10 6.12
CA ILE A 188 -1.56 -3.76 4.70
C ILE A 188 -2.94 -3.50 4.09
N VAL A 189 -3.08 -2.38 3.38
CA VAL A 189 -4.18 -2.15 2.42
C VAL A 189 -3.60 -2.33 1.03
N LEU A 190 -4.07 -3.35 0.34
CA LEU A 190 -3.58 -3.74 -0.96
C LEU A 190 -4.61 -3.43 -2.03
N VAL A 191 -4.26 -2.60 -3.01
CA VAL A 191 -5.00 -2.46 -4.27
C VAL A 191 -4.33 -3.34 -5.30
N GLU A 192 -5.07 -4.25 -5.91
CA GLU A 192 -4.56 -5.15 -6.94
C GLU A 192 -5.60 -5.40 -8.04
N HIS A 193 -5.11 -5.54 -9.27
CA HIS A 193 -5.89 -6.00 -10.41
C HIS A 193 -5.79 -7.51 -10.60
N ASN A 194 -4.71 -8.11 -10.11
CA ASN A 194 -4.57 -9.56 -10.13
C ASN A 194 -5.39 -10.20 -9.01
N LEU A 195 -6.65 -10.54 -9.33
CA LEU A 195 -7.58 -11.16 -8.38
C LEU A 195 -7.00 -12.39 -7.70
N ARG A 196 -6.33 -13.27 -8.49
CA ARG A 196 -5.77 -14.49 -7.95
C ARG A 196 -4.72 -14.21 -6.88
N LEU A 197 -3.81 -13.27 -7.13
CA LEU A 197 -2.82 -12.84 -6.17
C LEU A 197 -3.51 -12.21 -4.95
N GLY A 198 -4.34 -11.20 -5.16
CA GLY A 198 -4.97 -10.46 -4.07
C GLY A 198 -5.77 -11.37 -3.13
N LEU A 199 -6.63 -12.23 -3.70
CA LEU A 199 -7.47 -13.16 -2.92
C LEU A 199 -6.67 -14.26 -2.22
N SER A 200 -5.50 -14.66 -2.74
CA SER A 200 -4.67 -15.70 -2.10
C SER A 200 -3.99 -15.25 -0.82
N ILE A 201 -3.82 -13.95 -0.61
CA ILE A 201 -3.07 -13.39 0.54
C ILE A 201 -3.92 -12.51 1.45
N ALA A 202 -5.12 -12.08 1.02
CA ALA A 202 -5.98 -11.20 1.79
C ALA A 202 -6.68 -11.90 2.95
N ASP A 203 -6.88 -11.20 4.06
CA ASP A 203 -7.77 -11.58 5.16
C ASP A 203 -9.19 -11.03 4.94
N GLN A 204 -9.31 -9.83 4.36
CA GLN A 204 -10.56 -9.13 4.11
C GLN A 204 -10.56 -8.52 2.71
N VAL A 205 -11.72 -8.50 2.08
CA VAL A 205 -11.91 -8.00 0.71
C VAL A 205 -12.97 -6.92 0.72
N TYR A 206 -12.66 -5.78 0.11
CA TYR A 206 -13.57 -4.69 -0.20
C TYR A 206 -13.69 -4.54 -1.71
N VAL A 207 -14.89 -4.31 -2.21
CA VAL A 207 -15.12 -3.99 -3.63
C VAL A 207 -15.61 -2.54 -3.73
N LEU A 208 -14.81 -1.70 -4.39
CA LEU A 208 -15.14 -0.32 -4.68
C LEU A 208 -15.72 -0.19 -6.08
N GLU A 209 -16.96 0.25 -6.18
CA GLU A 209 -17.67 0.46 -7.43
C GLU A 209 -18.29 1.86 -7.46
N ASN A 210 -18.03 2.61 -8.53
CA ASN A 210 -18.58 3.97 -8.73
C ASN A 210 -18.40 4.90 -7.52
N GLY A 211 -17.28 4.74 -6.79
CA GLY A 211 -16.95 5.55 -5.62
C GLY A 211 -17.61 5.13 -4.31
N LYS A 212 -18.22 3.94 -4.25
CA LYS A 212 -18.86 3.39 -3.04
C LYS A 212 -18.33 1.98 -2.75
N ILE A 213 -18.30 1.59 -1.49
CA ILE A 213 -18.11 0.18 -1.14
C ILE A 213 -19.41 -0.55 -1.51
N ALA A 214 -19.33 -1.36 -2.56
CA ALA A 214 -20.44 -2.19 -3.02
C ALA A 214 -20.54 -3.49 -2.23
N PHE A 215 -19.40 -3.96 -1.70
CA PHE A 215 -19.33 -5.22 -0.98
C PHE A 215 -18.10 -5.26 -0.07
N ASP A 216 -18.23 -5.92 1.08
CA ASP A 216 -17.13 -6.28 1.97
C ASP A 216 -17.36 -7.68 2.54
N ALA A 217 -16.31 -8.47 2.67
CA ALA A 217 -16.35 -9.80 3.27
C ALA A 217 -14.97 -10.25 3.77
N SER A 218 -14.99 -11.20 4.69
CA SER A 218 -13.80 -11.98 5.00
C SER A 218 -13.40 -12.82 3.78
N SER A 219 -12.11 -12.93 3.50
CA SER A 219 -11.59 -13.79 2.41
C SER A 219 -11.93 -15.28 2.60
N LYS A 220 -12.36 -15.69 3.79
CA LYS A 220 -12.83 -17.05 4.09
C LYS A 220 -14.30 -17.28 3.71
N ASP A 221 -15.04 -16.21 3.40
CA ASP A 221 -16.40 -16.30 2.90
C ASP A 221 -16.35 -16.56 1.39
N LEU A 222 -16.49 -17.84 1.00
CA LEU A 222 -16.46 -18.28 -0.40
C LEU A 222 -17.54 -17.61 -1.25
N SER A 223 -18.73 -17.37 -0.69
CA SER A 223 -19.83 -16.70 -1.39
C SER A 223 -19.50 -15.25 -1.70
N GLY A 224 -18.81 -14.58 -0.78
CA GLY A 224 -18.33 -13.22 -0.94
C GLY A 224 -17.21 -13.12 -1.96
N VAL A 225 -16.28 -14.05 -1.97
CA VAL A 225 -15.19 -14.12 -2.96
C VAL A 225 -15.74 -14.35 -4.36
N GLU A 226 -16.71 -15.26 -4.54
CA GLU A 226 -17.37 -15.49 -5.83
C GLU A 226 -18.14 -14.25 -6.31
N TYR A 227 -18.80 -13.54 -5.42
CA TYR A 227 -19.49 -12.29 -5.73
C TYR A 227 -18.50 -11.17 -6.14
N ALA A 228 -17.40 -11.03 -5.41
CA ALA A 228 -16.34 -10.08 -5.76
C ALA A 228 -15.75 -10.38 -7.14
N GLN A 229 -15.55 -11.68 -7.47
CA GLN A 229 -15.09 -12.12 -8.78
C GLN A 229 -16.09 -11.75 -9.89
N LYS A 230 -17.39 -11.97 -9.68
CA LYS A 230 -18.43 -11.61 -10.66
C LYS A 230 -18.46 -10.10 -10.93
N ILE A 231 -18.47 -9.27 -9.89
CA ILE A 231 -18.45 -7.81 -10.07
C ILE A 231 -17.20 -7.36 -10.81
N TYR A 232 -16.04 -7.93 -10.48
CA TYR A 232 -14.77 -7.51 -11.06
C TYR A 232 -14.58 -7.98 -12.51
N LEU A 233 -15.04 -9.17 -12.85
CA LEU A 233 -14.91 -9.76 -14.20
C LEU A 233 -15.99 -9.32 -15.18
N GLY A 234 -16.97 -8.54 -14.72
CA GLY A 234 -18.08 -8.07 -15.55
C GLY A 234 -18.96 -9.25 -15.94
N GLY A 235 -19.82 -9.67 -15.02
CA GLY A 235 -20.88 -10.62 -15.36
C GLY A 235 -21.86 -10.05 -16.38
#